data_759a94eafc0f2417e783dc48fa7992b0
#
_entry.id   759a94eafc0f2417e783dc48fa7992b0
#
_cell.length_a   1.000
_cell.length_b   1.000
_cell.length_c   1.000
_cell.angle_alpha   90.00
_cell.angle_beta   90.00
_cell.angle_gamma   90.00
#
_symmetry.space_group_name_H-M   'P 1'
#
loop_
_entity.id
_entity.type
_entity.pdbx_description
1 polymer ?
#
loop_
_entity_poly.entity_id
_entity_poly.type
_entity_poly.pdbx_seq_one_letter_code
_entity_poly.pdbx_strand_id
1 'polypeptide(L)'
;MLDLSQYPSLGAALRDALEQWSEETCLIEADRDRENSRHTYRQFNAAALPLARSLQEMGFAEEHRTAILMTNQSKWLISAYAIFYCGGVLVPLDYKLSAAEQLALLTHSKARFLIIEYFLWRALRSAPGFADCKPEAVLVTEAPAGADLGGACRWEECKGQGDPAFVPRSRKDWASIVYSSGTGGRPKGCVLTHENYLEQCRSLISLYPFAPGVRYLSILPTNHAIDFMVGFLGPFLCGATVVHLRTLRPEFIRDAFPRYRITYMSVVPMVLKNLEKGLRDRFGSLSPHRRFLLRCLIGLNRVLTRHRPNLKLSRLLLKDIHQAFGGELCCLFVGGAFAEPATLQFFYDLGIAVANGYGLTEAGTAVTLNDLKPFRPDTVGKPLPGVELRILNPDADGVGEVVVRSKTVMSHYLDDPELTDDTIVDGWLLTGDLGRLEASGHLQLAGRKKNMIVTEGGKNIYPEDLEAAFEGIPAKEFCIFAANYLWPQRALRGEQLVLVFHTEPGQKVSAAVPEELAARNRRLPDFKRISGYLLWEEDFPRTASMKIKRNILAEQIRKKLDRSTAVHQL
;
A
#
# COMPACT_ATOMS: atom_id res chain seq x y z
N MET A 1 -3.42 -17.62 -20.92
CA MET A 1 -2.76 -16.52 -20.17
C MET A 1 -1.84 -15.81 -21.14
N LEU A 2 -1.83 -14.47 -21.16
CA LEU A 2 -0.91 -13.71 -22.01
C LEU A 2 0.54 -13.91 -21.55
N ASP A 3 1.45 -14.09 -22.51
CA ASP A 3 2.90 -14.09 -22.20
C ASP A 3 3.40 -12.63 -22.12
N LEU A 4 3.41 -12.07 -20.91
CA LEU A 4 3.78 -10.68 -20.68
C LEU A 4 5.22 -10.33 -21.07
N SER A 5 6.08 -11.34 -21.32
CA SER A 5 7.44 -11.11 -21.80
C SER A 5 7.50 -10.61 -23.24
N GLN A 6 6.47 -10.89 -24.03
CA GLN A 6 6.38 -10.55 -25.45
C GLN A 6 5.76 -9.15 -25.70
N TYR A 7 5.15 -8.54 -24.69
CA TYR A 7 4.48 -7.26 -24.88
C TYR A 7 5.43 -6.08 -24.79
N PRO A 8 5.33 -5.13 -25.74
CA PRO A 8 6.16 -3.93 -25.74
C PRO A 8 5.70 -2.88 -24.72
N SER A 9 4.40 -2.87 -24.34
CA SER A 9 3.85 -1.87 -23.42
C SER A 9 2.62 -2.37 -22.68
N LEU A 10 2.24 -1.68 -21.59
CA LEU A 10 0.98 -1.93 -20.87
C LEU A 10 -0.24 -1.71 -21.76
N GLY A 11 -0.22 -0.66 -22.59
CA GLY A 11 -1.32 -0.37 -23.52
C GLY A 11 -1.58 -1.54 -24.48
N ALA A 12 -0.52 -2.14 -25.04
CA ALA A 12 -0.62 -3.30 -25.92
C ALA A 12 -1.14 -4.54 -25.17
N ALA A 13 -0.58 -4.83 -23.99
CA ALA A 13 -0.98 -5.98 -23.18
C ALA A 13 -2.45 -5.87 -22.71
N LEU A 14 -2.88 -4.69 -22.26
CA LEU A 14 -4.27 -4.45 -21.85
C LEU A 14 -5.23 -4.55 -23.03
N ARG A 15 -4.89 -3.99 -24.20
CA ARG A 15 -5.71 -4.08 -25.40
C ARG A 15 -6.00 -5.54 -25.76
N ASP A 16 -4.98 -6.36 -25.85
CA ASP A 16 -5.12 -7.77 -26.21
C ASP A 16 -5.85 -8.55 -25.10
N ALA A 17 -5.66 -8.19 -23.81
CA ALA A 17 -6.41 -8.76 -22.70
C ALA A 17 -7.92 -8.44 -22.81
N LEU A 18 -8.26 -7.18 -23.13
CA LEU A 18 -9.65 -6.74 -23.27
C LEU A 18 -10.38 -7.44 -24.45
N GLU A 19 -9.65 -7.80 -25.47
CA GLU A 19 -10.18 -8.58 -26.60
C GLU A 19 -10.31 -10.06 -26.23
N GLN A 20 -9.25 -10.67 -25.64
CA GLN A 20 -9.20 -12.11 -25.32
C GLN A 20 -10.31 -12.54 -24.36
N TRP A 21 -10.62 -11.73 -23.36
CA TRP A 21 -11.64 -12.05 -22.35
C TRP A 21 -12.90 -11.19 -22.46
N SER A 22 -13.25 -10.76 -23.67
CA SER A 22 -14.31 -9.79 -23.96
C SER A 22 -15.64 -10.05 -23.25
N GLU A 23 -16.04 -11.32 -23.06
CA GLU A 23 -17.30 -11.71 -22.44
C GLU A 23 -17.22 -11.82 -20.90
N GLU A 24 -16.01 -11.90 -20.32
CA GLU A 24 -15.84 -12.00 -18.88
C GLU A 24 -16.16 -10.66 -18.21
N THR A 25 -16.56 -10.71 -16.94
CA THR A 25 -16.68 -9.49 -16.10
C THR A 25 -15.29 -9.06 -15.67
N CYS A 26 -14.87 -7.83 -16.00
CA CYS A 26 -13.60 -7.28 -15.54
C CYS A 26 -13.74 -6.42 -14.28
N LEU A 27 -14.83 -5.66 -14.15
CA LEU A 27 -14.97 -4.64 -13.12
C LEU A 27 -16.40 -4.56 -12.59
N ILE A 28 -16.52 -4.54 -11.26
CA ILE A 28 -17.75 -4.23 -10.55
C ILE A 28 -17.44 -3.06 -9.61
N GLU A 29 -18.12 -1.94 -9.77
CA GLU A 29 -18.05 -0.84 -8.83
C GLU A 29 -19.23 -0.91 -7.86
N ALA A 30 -18.94 -0.93 -6.56
CA ALA A 30 -19.94 -0.97 -5.52
C ALA A 30 -19.68 0.14 -4.48
N ASP A 31 -20.75 0.75 -3.99
CA ASP A 31 -20.71 1.65 -2.83
C ASP A 31 -21.73 1.18 -1.82
N ARG A 32 -21.25 0.89 -0.61
CA ARG A 32 -22.06 0.31 0.45
C ARG A 32 -22.73 -0.99 -0.02
N ASP A 33 -24.07 -1.04 -0.01
CA ASP A 33 -24.90 -2.15 -0.45
C ASP A 33 -25.38 -2.04 -1.91
N ARG A 34 -24.96 -0.99 -2.64
CA ARG A 34 -25.33 -0.74 -4.04
C ARG A 34 -24.19 -1.14 -4.99
N GLU A 35 -24.57 -1.80 -6.07
CA GLU A 35 -23.72 -1.93 -7.24
C GLU A 35 -23.99 -0.73 -8.18
N ASN A 36 -22.98 0.10 -8.38
CA ASN A 36 -23.09 1.30 -9.21
C ASN A 36 -22.92 0.97 -10.69
N SER A 37 -21.98 0.07 -11.01
CA SER A 37 -21.74 -0.35 -12.38
C SER A 37 -21.11 -1.75 -12.41
N ARG A 38 -21.31 -2.44 -13.54
CA ARG A 38 -20.66 -3.70 -13.86
C ARG A 38 -20.27 -3.66 -15.34
N HIS A 39 -19.02 -4.01 -15.62
CA HIS A 39 -18.49 -4.01 -16.97
C HIS A 39 -17.90 -5.39 -17.30
N THR A 40 -18.25 -5.91 -18.47
CA THR A 40 -17.43 -6.94 -19.11
C THR A 40 -16.17 -6.28 -19.68
N TYR A 41 -15.18 -7.08 -20.06
CA TYR A 41 -13.98 -6.59 -20.74
C TYR A 41 -14.34 -5.82 -22.01
N ARG A 42 -15.32 -6.31 -22.78
CA ARG A 42 -15.85 -5.61 -23.97
C ARG A 42 -16.47 -4.25 -23.60
N GLN A 43 -17.31 -4.20 -22.57
CA GLN A 43 -17.96 -2.96 -22.15
C GLN A 43 -16.97 -1.94 -21.59
N PHE A 44 -15.94 -2.41 -20.87
CA PHE A 44 -14.86 -1.57 -20.38
C PHE A 44 -14.08 -0.94 -21.55
N ASN A 45 -13.73 -1.75 -22.56
CA ASN A 45 -13.07 -1.25 -23.77
C ASN A 45 -13.95 -0.23 -24.50
N ALA A 46 -15.26 -0.54 -24.67
CA ALA A 46 -16.22 0.36 -25.30
C ALA A 46 -16.41 1.69 -24.53
N ALA A 47 -16.14 1.72 -23.21
CA ALA A 47 -16.15 2.95 -22.43
C ALA A 47 -14.83 3.74 -22.54
N ALA A 48 -13.72 3.04 -22.73
CA ALA A 48 -12.40 3.66 -22.78
C ALA A 48 -12.03 4.26 -24.15
N LEU A 49 -12.42 3.61 -25.26
CA LEU A 49 -12.06 4.07 -26.60
C LEU A 49 -12.62 5.46 -26.95
N PRO A 50 -13.90 5.80 -26.65
CA PRO A 50 -14.41 7.16 -26.87
C PRO A 50 -13.67 8.21 -26.04
N LEU A 51 -13.24 7.87 -24.81
CA LEU A 51 -12.41 8.75 -23.99
C LEU A 51 -11.03 8.95 -24.62
N ALA A 52 -10.39 7.86 -25.07
CA ALA A 52 -9.10 7.95 -25.79
C ALA A 52 -9.20 8.82 -27.03
N ARG A 53 -10.31 8.70 -27.79
CA ARG A 53 -10.58 9.55 -28.96
C ARG A 53 -10.74 11.02 -28.55
N SER A 54 -11.50 11.31 -27.49
CA SER A 54 -11.65 12.68 -26.99
C SER A 54 -10.32 13.28 -26.56
N LEU A 55 -9.45 12.49 -25.89
CA LEU A 55 -8.11 12.96 -25.53
C LEU A 55 -7.30 13.33 -26.77
N GLN A 56 -7.31 12.50 -27.81
CA GLN A 56 -6.63 12.79 -29.09
C GLN A 56 -7.17 14.05 -29.78
N GLU A 57 -8.49 14.25 -29.78
CA GLU A 57 -9.15 15.45 -30.29
C GLU A 57 -8.77 16.72 -29.50
N MET A 58 -8.48 16.58 -28.21
CA MET A 58 -7.94 17.66 -27.36
C MET A 58 -6.43 17.91 -27.55
N GLY A 59 -5.79 17.25 -28.53
CA GLY A 59 -4.35 17.40 -28.79
C GLY A 59 -3.44 16.52 -27.94
N PHE A 60 -3.99 15.44 -27.33
CA PHE A 60 -3.18 14.48 -26.60
C PHE A 60 -2.22 13.75 -27.57
N ALA A 61 -0.95 13.71 -27.21
CA ALA A 61 0.09 13.04 -27.96
C ALA A 61 0.87 12.06 -27.05
N GLU A 62 1.74 11.27 -27.64
CA GLU A 62 2.62 10.37 -26.91
C GLU A 62 3.46 11.12 -25.86
N GLU A 63 3.76 10.45 -24.75
CA GLU A 63 4.50 11.00 -23.61
C GLU A 63 3.81 12.15 -22.85
N HIS A 64 2.63 12.60 -23.29
CA HIS A 64 1.90 13.58 -22.50
C HIS A 64 1.55 12.99 -21.13
N ARG A 65 1.89 13.75 -20.10
CA ARG A 65 1.65 13.37 -18.71
C ARG A 65 0.23 13.75 -18.31
N THR A 66 -0.53 12.76 -17.82
CA THR A 66 -1.90 12.96 -17.37
C THR A 66 -2.01 12.62 -15.90
N ALA A 67 -2.40 13.61 -15.10
CA ALA A 67 -2.71 13.37 -13.70
C ALA A 67 -4.13 12.81 -13.54
N ILE A 68 -4.27 11.76 -12.71
CA ILE A 68 -5.57 11.28 -12.23
C ILE A 68 -5.66 11.57 -10.74
N LEU A 69 -6.71 12.30 -10.35
CA LEU A 69 -6.97 12.72 -8.98
C LEU A 69 -8.43 12.46 -8.61
N MET A 70 -8.72 11.25 -8.16
CA MET A 70 -10.07 10.82 -7.78
C MET A 70 -10.04 9.63 -6.81
N THR A 71 -11.16 9.40 -6.13
CA THR A 71 -11.38 8.21 -5.30
C THR A 71 -11.50 6.95 -6.17
N ASN A 72 -11.53 5.77 -5.52
CA ASN A 72 -11.75 4.52 -6.24
C ASN A 72 -13.09 4.53 -6.97
N GLN A 73 -13.06 4.47 -8.29
CA GLN A 73 -14.23 4.38 -9.17
C GLN A 73 -13.83 3.77 -10.51
N SER A 74 -14.80 3.22 -11.26
CA SER A 74 -14.57 2.62 -12.58
C SER A 74 -13.89 3.58 -13.56
N LYS A 75 -14.21 4.87 -13.46
CA LYS A 75 -13.64 5.93 -14.30
C LYS A 75 -12.13 6.09 -14.12
N TRP A 76 -11.59 5.73 -12.95
CA TRP A 76 -10.15 5.74 -12.71
C TRP A 76 -9.43 4.77 -13.64
N LEU A 77 -9.88 3.49 -13.67
CA LEU A 77 -9.27 2.44 -14.47
C LEU A 77 -9.49 2.66 -15.97
N ILE A 78 -10.70 3.11 -16.35
CA ILE A 78 -11.04 3.46 -17.73
C ILE A 78 -10.10 4.57 -18.23
N SER A 79 -9.90 5.61 -17.43
CA SER A 79 -9.01 6.71 -17.76
C SER A 79 -7.56 6.27 -17.88
N ALA A 80 -7.06 5.44 -16.95
CA ALA A 80 -5.70 4.93 -17.00
C ALA A 80 -5.44 4.10 -18.27
N TYR A 81 -6.39 3.25 -18.66
CA TYR A 81 -6.27 2.50 -19.92
C TYR A 81 -6.32 3.42 -21.15
N ALA A 82 -7.22 4.42 -21.18
CA ALA A 82 -7.28 5.39 -22.28
C ALA A 82 -5.96 6.17 -22.44
N ILE A 83 -5.30 6.54 -21.32
CA ILE A 83 -3.98 7.18 -21.32
C ILE A 83 -2.92 6.25 -21.93
N PHE A 84 -2.86 4.98 -21.49
CA PHE A 84 -1.91 4.00 -22.05
C PHE A 84 -2.19 3.68 -23.52
N TYR A 85 -3.47 3.68 -23.94
CA TYR A 85 -3.86 3.47 -25.32
C TYR A 85 -3.35 4.58 -26.23
N CYS A 86 -3.37 5.82 -25.74
CA CYS A 86 -2.85 7.01 -26.41
C CYS A 86 -1.33 7.22 -26.25
N GLY A 87 -0.61 6.26 -25.66
CA GLY A 87 0.84 6.35 -25.44
C GLY A 87 1.29 7.38 -24.39
N GLY A 88 0.40 7.79 -23.50
CA GLY A 88 0.68 8.77 -22.46
C GLY A 88 1.31 8.19 -21.20
N VAL A 89 1.77 9.11 -20.33
CA VAL A 89 2.37 8.81 -19.04
C VAL A 89 1.37 9.12 -17.91
N LEU A 90 1.04 8.12 -17.11
CA LEU A 90 0.10 8.25 -16.00
C LEU A 90 0.76 8.89 -14.78
N VAL A 91 0.10 9.88 -14.17
CA VAL A 91 0.51 10.51 -12.91
C VAL A 91 -0.60 10.31 -11.86
N PRO A 92 -0.59 9.20 -11.11
CA PRO A 92 -1.60 8.93 -10.09
C PRO A 92 -1.33 9.80 -8.86
N LEU A 93 -2.26 10.71 -8.54
CA LEU A 93 -2.15 11.60 -7.39
C LEU A 93 -3.07 11.16 -6.25
N ASP A 94 -2.61 11.36 -5.01
CA ASP A 94 -3.40 11.00 -3.84
C ASP A 94 -4.48 12.07 -3.54
N TYR A 95 -5.73 11.64 -3.57
CA TYR A 95 -6.88 12.50 -3.30
C TYR A 95 -6.98 12.97 -1.83
N LYS A 96 -6.22 12.37 -0.91
CA LYS A 96 -6.16 12.73 0.50
C LYS A 96 -5.20 13.88 0.81
N LEU A 97 -4.35 14.24 -0.14
CA LEU A 97 -3.46 15.38 -0.02
C LEU A 97 -4.26 16.69 -0.01
N SER A 98 -3.73 17.70 0.64
CA SER A 98 -4.29 19.06 0.57
C SER A 98 -4.20 19.61 -0.87
N ALA A 99 -5.05 20.58 -1.21
CA ALA A 99 -5.04 21.22 -2.53
C ALA A 99 -3.66 21.83 -2.86
N ALA A 100 -2.96 22.37 -1.88
CA ALA A 100 -1.60 22.91 -2.06
C ALA A 100 -0.57 21.82 -2.39
N GLU A 101 -0.63 20.67 -1.70
CA GLU A 101 0.23 19.53 -2.00
C GLU A 101 -0.09 18.94 -3.38
N GLN A 102 -1.37 18.81 -3.73
CA GLN A 102 -1.81 18.35 -5.05
C GLN A 102 -1.30 19.25 -6.15
N LEU A 103 -1.39 20.57 -5.96
CA LEU A 103 -0.90 21.57 -6.90
C LEU A 103 0.62 21.47 -7.07
N ALA A 104 1.36 21.32 -5.98
CA ALA A 104 2.81 21.15 -6.03
C ALA A 104 3.22 19.90 -6.86
N LEU A 105 2.49 18.79 -6.72
CA LEU A 105 2.73 17.57 -7.50
C LEU A 105 2.35 17.74 -8.99
N LEU A 106 1.25 18.43 -9.28
CA LEU A 106 0.86 18.76 -10.65
C LEU A 106 1.92 19.60 -11.33
N THR A 107 2.41 20.65 -10.66
CA THR A 107 3.48 21.51 -11.18
C THR A 107 4.76 20.73 -11.42
N HIS A 108 5.20 19.94 -10.43
CA HIS A 108 6.43 19.14 -10.55
C HIS A 108 6.32 18.08 -11.64
N SER A 109 5.20 17.38 -11.76
CA SER A 109 4.98 16.38 -12.81
C SER A 109 4.88 16.97 -14.20
N LYS A 110 4.62 18.27 -14.33
CA LYS A 110 4.34 18.96 -15.60
C LYS A 110 3.21 18.27 -16.36
N ALA A 111 2.15 17.83 -15.62
CA ALA A 111 1.01 17.17 -16.22
C ALA A 111 0.21 18.14 -17.09
N ARG A 112 0.11 17.84 -18.38
CA ARG A 112 -0.64 18.65 -19.36
C ARG A 112 -2.14 18.39 -19.32
N PHE A 113 -2.55 17.19 -18.89
CA PHE A 113 -3.93 16.78 -18.75
C PHE A 113 -4.23 16.43 -17.29
N LEU A 114 -5.44 16.74 -16.83
CA LEU A 114 -5.92 16.41 -15.49
C LEU A 114 -7.30 15.76 -15.58
N ILE A 115 -7.45 14.56 -15.00
CA ILE A 115 -8.73 13.91 -14.81
C ILE A 115 -9.01 13.89 -13.31
N ILE A 116 -10.10 14.56 -12.89
CA ILE A 116 -10.30 14.88 -11.47
C ILE A 116 -11.76 14.70 -11.05
N GLU A 117 -11.99 14.25 -9.83
CA GLU A 117 -13.32 14.17 -9.23
C GLU A 117 -13.80 15.57 -8.79
N TYR A 118 -15.08 15.85 -8.98
CA TYR A 118 -15.67 17.20 -8.84
C TYR A 118 -15.41 17.89 -7.50
N PHE A 119 -15.51 17.15 -6.39
CA PHE A 119 -15.28 17.78 -5.07
C PHE A 119 -13.83 18.24 -4.89
N LEU A 120 -12.86 17.49 -5.45
CA LEU A 120 -11.44 17.85 -5.46
C LEU A 120 -11.17 19.00 -6.44
N TRP A 121 -11.85 18.99 -7.59
CA TRP A 121 -11.76 20.08 -8.57
C TRP A 121 -12.14 21.44 -7.98
N ARG A 122 -13.23 21.48 -7.23
CA ARG A 122 -13.65 22.72 -6.56
C ARG A 122 -12.59 23.31 -5.63
N ALA A 123 -11.92 22.44 -4.85
CA ALA A 123 -10.85 22.86 -3.95
C ALA A 123 -9.59 23.27 -4.72
N LEU A 124 -9.18 22.46 -5.70
CA LEU A 124 -7.93 22.65 -6.44
C LEU A 124 -7.98 23.92 -7.33
N ARG A 125 -9.07 24.15 -8.06
CA ARG A 125 -9.19 25.34 -8.94
C ARG A 125 -9.18 26.67 -8.19
N SER A 126 -9.52 26.63 -6.90
CA SER A 126 -9.51 27.80 -6.01
C SER A 126 -8.21 27.94 -5.22
N ALA A 127 -7.27 27.00 -5.37
CA ALA A 127 -6.00 27.04 -4.66
C ALA A 127 -5.10 28.17 -5.21
N PRO A 128 -4.41 28.93 -4.34
CA PRO A 128 -3.42 29.91 -4.79
C PRO A 128 -2.36 29.26 -5.67
N GLY A 129 -2.03 29.86 -6.82
CA GLY A 129 -1.05 29.35 -7.79
C GLY A 129 -1.61 28.34 -8.82
N PHE A 130 -2.89 27.96 -8.77
CA PHE A 130 -3.46 27.06 -9.79
C PHE A 130 -3.39 27.69 -11.20
N ALA A 131 -3.56 29.01 -11.30
CA ALA A 131 -3.46 29.72 -12.58
C ALA A 131 -2.09 29.55 -13.27
N ASP A 132 -1.02 29.41 -12.49
CA ASP A 132 0.36 29.23 -12.99
C ASP A 132 0.64 27.80 -13.45
N CYS A 133 -0.11 26.82 -12.93
CA CYS A 133 0.05 25.39 -13.22
C CYS A 133 -1.10 24.82 -14.09
N LYS A 134 -1.93 25.70 -14.68
CA LYS A 134 -3.16 25.28 -15.36
C LYS A 134 -2.87 24.22 -16.43
N PRO A 135 -3.42 22.97 -16.29
CA PRO A 135 -3.36 21.95 -17.33
C PRO A 135 -4.03 22.45 -18.62
N GLU A 136 -3.60 21.96 -19.77
CA GLU A 136 -4.18 22.31 -21.07
C GLU A 136 -5.63 21.82 -21.20
N ALA A 137 -5.91 20.65 -20.64
CA ALA A 137 -7.27 20.12 -20.56
C ALA A 137 -7.55 19.51 -19.19
N VAL A 138 -8.77 19.73 -18.69
CA VAL A 138 -9.26 19.18 -17.43
C VAL A 138 -10.58 18.45 -17.68
N LEU A 139 -10.67 17.19 -17.27
CA LEU A 139 -11.85 16.36 -17.33
C LEU A 139 -12.35 16.10 -15.91
N VAL A 140 -13.59 16.51 -15.63
CA VAL A 140 -14.16 16.42 -14.28
C VAL A 140 -15.19 15.29 -14.21
N THR A 141 -14.96 14.32 -13.32
CA THR A 141 -15.90 13.22 -13.07
C THR A 141 -16.91 13.59 -11.97
N GLU A 142 -18.09 12.99 -12.00
CA GLU A 142 -19.12 13.08 -10.96
C GLU A 142 -19.60 14.52 -10.67
N ALA A 143 -19.52 15.39 -11.66
CA ALA A 143 -20.04 16.75 -11.50
C ALA A 143 -21.57 16.75 -11.51
N PRO A 144 -22.24 17.43 -10.55
CA PRO A 144 -23.68 17.60 -10.57
C PRO A 144 -24.16 18.26 -11.86
N ALA A 145 -25.38 17.93 -12.29
CA ALA A 145 -25.97 18.57 -13.47
C ALA A 145 -26.00 20.10 -13.26
N GLY A 146 -25.60 20.87 -14.29
CA GLY A 146 -25.54 22.34 -14.23
C GLY A 146 -24.41 22.93 -13.40
N ALA A 147 -23.49 22.11 -12.84
CA ALA A 147 -22.34 22.66 -12.11
C ALA A 147 -21.42 23.44 -13.03
N ASP A 148 -20.97 24.62 -12.57
CA ASP A 148 -19.93 25.40 -13.23
C ASP A 148 -18.57 24.71 -13.07
N LEU A 149 -17.97 24.33 -14.18
CA LEU A 149 -16.67 23.66 -14.25
C LEU A 149 -15.50 24.62 -14.58
N GLY A 150 -15.78 25.92 -14.77
CA GLY A 150 -14.72 26.90 -15.06
C GLY A 150 -13.93 26.62 -16.33
N GLY A 151 -14.61 26.12 -17.37
CA GLY A 151 -13.99 25.74 -18.66
C GLY A 151 -13.43 24.34 -18.73
N ALA A 152 -13.52 23.52 -17.67
CA ALA A 152 -13.22 22.10 -17.73
C ALA A 152 -14.37 21.30 -18.41
N CYS A 153 -14.05 20.16 -19.00
CA CYS A 153 -15.03 19.28 -19.64
C CYS A 153 -15.60 18.26 -18.65
N ARG A 154 -16.84 17.81 -18.86
CA ARG A 154 -17.37 16.66 -18.13
C ARG A 154 -16.78 15.38 -18.70
N TRP A 155 -16.25 14.53 -17.85
CA TRP A 155 -15.71 13.25 -18.24
C TRP A 155 -16.79 12.38 -18.96
N GLU A 156 -18.01 12.40 -18.45
CA GLU A 156 -19.15 11.64 -18.97
C GLU A 156 -19.60 12.10 -20.37
N GLU A 157 -19.22 13.31 -20.76
CA GLU A 157 -19.51 13.90 -22.08
C GLU A 157 -18.35 13.71 -23.07
N CYS A 158 -17.20 13.19 -22.62
CA CYS A 158 -16.05 12.88 -23.49
C CYS A 158 -16.35 11.61 -24.31
N LYS A 159 -17.07 11.80 -25.40
CA LYS A 159 -17.51 10.75 -26.33
C LYS A 159 -17.02 11.06 -27.73
N GLY A 160 -15.68 11.06 -27.92
CA GLY A 160 -15.07 11.28 -29.23
C GLY A 160 -15.65 10.33 -30.28
N GLN A 161 -15.81 10.83 -31.52
CA GLN A 161 -16.42 10.04 -32.60
C GLN A 161 -15.34 9.32 -33.42
N GLY A 162 -15.62 8.08 -33.77
CA GLY A 162 -14.70 7.20 -34.49
C GLY A 162 -13.69 6.50 -33.61
N ASP A 163 -12.91 5.62 -34.22
CA ASP A 163 -11.90 4.85 -33.50
C ASP A 163 -10.67 5.69 -33.17
N PRO A 164 -10.17 5.64 -31.92
CA PRO A 164 -8.91 6.28 -31.59
C PRO A 164 -7.73 5.53 -32.22
N ALA A 165 -6.67 6.26 -32.56
CA ALA A 165 -5.43 5.65 -32.98
C ALA A 165 -4.71 5.05 -31.75
N PHE A 166 -4.37 3.77 -31.82
CA PHE A 166 -3.48 3.17 -30.82
C PHE A 166 -2.06 3.66 -31.02
N VAL A 167 -1.45 4.20 -29.97
CA VAL A 167 -0.07 4.70 -30.00
C VAL A 167 0.87 3.65 -29.40
N PRO A 168 1.72 3.00 -30.22
CA PRO A 168 2.63 1.97 -29.75
C PRO A 168 3.74 2.60 -28.88
N ARG A 169 4.09 1.90 -27.79
CA ARG A 169 5.19 2.27 -26.88
C ARG A 169 6.15 1.10 -26.72
N SER A 170 7.38 1.38 -26.34
CA SER A 170 8.39 0.38 -26.03
C SER A 170 8.44 0.07 -24.53
N ARG A 171 9.09 -1.05 -24.18
CA ARG A 171 9.24 -1.46 -22.77
C ARG A 171 9.99 -0.41 -21.92
N LYS A 172 10.91 0.35 -22.53
CA LYS A 172 11.74 1.35 -21.85
C LYS A 172 11.07 2.72 -21.72
N ASP A 173 9.98 2.94 -22.43
CA ASP A 173 9.26 4.21 -22.35
C ASP A 173 8.56 4.35 -20.98
N TRP A 174 8.38 5.59 -20.56
CA TRP A 174 7.72 5.90 -19.30
C TRP A 174 6.26 5.48 -19.35
N ALA A 175 5.85 4.73 -18.34
CA ALA A 175 4.45 4.36 -18.13
C ALA A 175 3.79 5.24 -17.08
N SER A 176 4.53 5.58 -16.02
CA SER A 176 3.97 6.43 -14.97
C SER A 176 5.03 7.19 -14.18
N ILE A 177 4.58 8.25 -13.48
CA ILE A 177 5.33 8.96 -12.46
C ILE A 177 4.55 8.79 -11.15
N VAL A 178 5.07 7.97 -10.24
CA VAL A 178 4.43 7.69 -8.95
C VAL A 178 5.17 8.40 -7.83
N TYR A 179 4.45 9.22 -7.07
CA TYR A 179 5.06 9.96 -5.97
C TYR A 179 5.18 9.11 -4.72
N SER A 180 6.42 8.92 -4.26
CA SER A 180 6.67 8.34 -2.94
C SER A 180 6.72 9.44 -1.88
N SER A 181 6.21 9.14 -0.67
CA SER A 181 6.34 10.02 0.49
C SER A 181 7.80 10.01 0.94
N GLY A 182 8.62 10.83 0.33
CA GLY A 182 10.04 10.96 0.68
C GLY A 182 10.21 11.21 2.17
N THR A 183 11.21 10.56 2.74
CA THR A 183 11.51 10.62 4.18
C THR A 183 12.00 12.01 4.63
N GLY A 184 12.32 12.91 3.68
CA GLY A 184 12.70 14.30 3.92
C GLY A 184 11.54 15.31 3.82
N GLY A 185 10.27 14.84 3.72
CA GLY A 185 9.10 15.73 3.66
C GLY A 185 8.76 16.27 2.27
N ARG A 186 9.62 16.13 1.27
CA ARG A 186 9.32 16.46 -0.14
C ARG A 186 8.97 15.17 -0.89
N PRO A 187 7.84 15.11 -1.60
CA PRO A 187 7.50 13.98 -2.44
C PRO A 187 8.50 13.81 -3.58
N LYS A 188 8.89 12.57 -3.87
CA LYS A 188 9.81 12.21 -4.94
C LYS A 188 9.03 11.51 -6.04
N GLY A 189 9.16 11.96 -7.27
CA GLY A 189 8.51 11.36 -8.44
C GLY A 189 9.34 10.18 -8.97
N CYS A 190 8.92 8.96 -8.71
CA CYS A 190 9.54 7.75 -9.25
C CYS A 190 9.05 7.52 -10.69
N VAL A 191 9.95 7.52 -11.65
CA VAL A 191 9.64 7.23 -13.05
C VAL A 191 9.68 5.72 -13.28
N LEU A 192 8.52 5.14 -13.58
CA LEU A 192 8.35 3.73 -13.86
C LEU A 192 8.04 3.50 -15.34
N THR A 193 8.74 2.53 -15.95
CA THR A 193 8.59 2.16 -17.36
C THR A 193 7.53 1.06 -17.54
N HIS A 194 7.13 0.83 -18.77
CA HIS A 194 6.26 -0.30 -19.11
C HIS A 194 6.89 -1.64 -18.72
N GLU A 195 8.23 -1.78 -18.85
CA GLU A 195 8.94 -2.98 -18.43
C GLU A 195 8.81 -3.24 -16.94
N ASN A 196 8.95 -2.19 -16.10
CA ASN A 196 8.84 -2.35 -14.66
C ASN A 196 7.51 -3.00 -14.26
N TYR A 197 6.40 -2.55 -14.84
CA TYR A 197 5.06 -3.06 -14.56
C TYR A 197 4.82 -4.46 -15.14
N LEU A 198 5.21 -4.71 -16.39
CA LEU A 198 5.03 -6.02 -17.01
C LEU A 198 5.80 -7.11 -16.27
N GLU A 199 7.05 -6.84 -15.86
CA GLU A 199 7.86 -7.79 -15.09
C GLU A 199 7.31 -7.97 -13.67
N GLN A 200 6.81 -6.91 -13.02
CA GLN A 200 6.16 -7.01 -11.73
C GLN A 200 4.90 -7.88 -11.79
N CYS A 201 4.03 -7.65 -12.79
CA CYS A 201 2.84 -8.48 -13.03
C CYS A 201 3.24 -9.94 -13.23
N ARG A 202 4.22 -10.22 -14.09
CA ARG A 202 4.70 -11.58 -14.37
C ARG A 202 5.16 -12.29 -13.09
N SER A 203 5.93 -11.60 -12.26
CA SER A 203 6.44 -12.14 -11.00
C SER A 203 5.32 -12.46 -10.01
N LEU A 204 4.39 -11.52 -9.80
CA LEU A 204 3.27 -11.70 -8.86
C LEU A 204 2.31 -12.80 -9.30
N ILE A 205 1.93 -12.84 -10.58
CA ILE A 205 1.00 -13.82 -11.15
C ILE A 205 1.59 -15.24 -11.08
N SER A 206 2.92 -15.38 -11.17
CA SER A 206 3.57 -16.70 -11.06
C SER A 206 3.44 -17.31 -9.67
N LEU A 207 3.31 -16.51 -8.61
CA LEU A 207 3.12 -16.98 -7.24
C LEU A 207 1.64 -17.09 -6.86
N TYR A 208 0.84 -16.12 -7.27
CA TYR A 208 -0.58 -16.02 -6.97
C TYR A 208 -1.37 -15.78 -8.25
N PRO A 209 -1.77 -16.86 -8.96
CA PRO A 209 -2.37 -16.75 -10.27
C PRO A 209 -3.73 -16.05 -10.25
N PHE A 210 -3.91 -15.10 -11.16
CA PHE A 210 -5.21 -14.62 -11.57
C PHE A 210 -5.68 -15.39 -12.81
N ALA A 211 -7.01 -15.55 -12.94
CA ALA A 211 -7.65 -16.24 -14.06
C ALA A 211 -9.13 -15.83 -14.13
N PRO A 212 -9.84 -16.12 -15.23
CA PRO A 212 -11.31 -16.03 -15.26
C PRO A 212 -11.95 -16.74 -14.08
N GLY A 213 -12.93 -16.09 -13.45
CA GLY A 213 -13.60 -16.58 -12.23
C GLY A 213 -12.92 -16.14 -10.91
N VAL A 214 -11.66 -15.70 -10.91
CA VAL A 214 -11.02 -15.06 -9.76
C VAL A 214 -11.60 -13.66 -9.54
N ARG A 215 -11.88 -13.30 -8.28
CA ARG A 215 -12.45 -12.01 -7.88
C ARG A 215 -11.60 -11.35 -6.82
N TYR A 216 -11.06 -10.21 -7.18
CA TYR A 216 -10.23 -9.40 -6.30
C TYR A 216 -11.05 -8.27 -5.69
N LEU A 217 -11.06 -8.14 -4.36
CA LEU A 217 -11.68 -7.00 -3.67
C LEU A 217 -10.67 -5.87 -3.51
N SER A 218 -10.89 -4.78 -4.24
CA SER A 218 -10.11 -3.55 -4.17
C SER A 218 -10.77 -2.57 -3.21
N ILE A 219 -10.06 -2.27 -2.11
CA ILE A 219 -10.45 -1.26 -1.11
C ILE A 219 -9.35 -0.24 -0.87
N LEU A 220 -8.13 -0.55 -1.28
CA LEU A 220 -7.01 0.37 -1.17
C LEU A 220 -7.11 1.44 -2.27
N PRO A 221 -6.57 2.66 -2.06
CA PRO A 221 -6.59 3.66 -3.12
C PRO A 221 -5.79 3.20 -4.34
N THR A 222 -6.39 3.27 -5.54
CA THR A 222 -5.78 2.78 -6.79
C THR A 222 -4.56 3.60 -7.23
N ASN A 223 -4.42 4.84 -6.73
CA ASN A 223 -3.20 5.63 -6.92
C ASN A 223 -1.96 5.07 -6.18
N HIS A 224 -2.14 4.13 -5.24
CA HIS A 224 -1.02 3.45 -4.59
C HIS A 224 -0.58 2.21 -5.37
N ALA A 225 0.74 2.00 -5.43
CA ALA A 225 1.36 0.95 -6.22
C ALA A 225 0.75 -0.45 -5.99
N ILE A 226 0.38 -0.80 -4.75
CA ILE A 226 -0.20 -2.12 -4.43
C ILE A 226 -1.53 -2.31 -5.18
N ASP A 227 -2.49 -1.39 -5.03
CA ASP A 227 -3.80 -1.58 -5.65
C ASP A 227 -3.74 -1.37 -7.17
N PHE A 228 -2.87 -0.49 -7.66
CA PHE A 228 -2.63 -0.36 -9.10
C PHE A 228 -2.17 -1.69 -9.72
N MET A 229 -1.29 -2.45 -9.01
CA MET A 229 -0.80 -3.74 -9.49
C MET A 229 -1.82 -4.87 -9.34
N VAL A 230 -2.34 -5.10 -8.11
CA VAL A 230 -3.19 -6.26 -7.83
C VAL A 230 -4.69 -5.96 -7.87
N GLY A 231 -5.09 -4.68 -7.90
CA GLY A 231 -6.46 -4.20 -8.08
C GLY A 231 -6.76 -3.70 -9.49
N PHE A 232 -5.77 -3.65 -10.39
CA PHE A 232 -5.98 -3.30 -11.79
C PHE A 232 -5.17 -4.18 -12.73
N LEU A 233 -3.84 -3.97 -12.85
CA LEU A 233 -3.03 -4.58 -13.90
C LEU A 233 -3.05 -6.11 -13.87
N GLY A 234 -2.75 -6.72 -12.71
CA GLY A 234 -2.70 -8.18 -12.57
C GLY A 234 -4.01 -8.87 -12.95
N PRO A 235 -5.16 -8.50 -12.33
CA PRO A 235 -6.46 -9.05 -12.68
C PRO A 235 -6.84 -8.85 -14.15
N PHE A 236 -6.69 -7.64 -14.68
CA PHE A 236 -7.07 -7.31 -16.06
C PHE A 236 -6.25 -8.07 -17.10
N LEU A 237 -4.95 -8.21 -16.87
CA LEU A 237 -4.06 -8.97 -17.75
C LEU A 237 -4.28 -10.49 -17.70
N CYS A 238 -5.17 -10.99 -16.84
CA CYS A 238 -5.44 -12.40 -16.65
C CYS A 238 -6.92 -12.81 -16.76
N GLY A 239 -7.81 -11.90 -17.14
CA GLY A 239 -9.24 -12.22 -17.28
C GLY A 239 -10.02 -12.29 -15.96
N ALA A 240 -9.45 -11.81 -14.85
CA ALA A 240 -10.10 -11.82 -13.54
C ALA A 240 -11.02 -10.61 -13.34
N THR A 241 -11.88 -10.66 -12.33
CA THR A 241 -12.81 -9.58 -11.98
C THR A 241 -12.26 -8.77 -10.80
N VAL A 242 -12.23 -7.45 -10.93
CA VAL A 242 -12.00 -6.51 -9.83
C VAL A 242 -13.34 -6.05 -9.27
N VAL A 243 -13.51 -6.14 -7.97
CA VAL A 243 -14.63 -5.54 -7.23
C VAL A 243 -14.11 -4.30 -6.52
N HIS A 244 -14.38 -3.13 -7.06
CA HIS A 244 -14.02 -1.83 -6.50
C HIS A 244 -15.06 -1.42 -5.45
N LEU A 245 -14.69 -1.44 -4.19
CA LEU A 245 -15.57 -0.99 -3.10
C LEU A 245 -15.16 0.42 -2.68
N ARG A 246 -16.05 1.40 -2.88
CA ARG A 246 -15.79 2.83 -2.60
C ARG A 246 -15.76 3.16 -1.11
N THR A 247 -16.33 2.31 -0.26
CA THR A 247 -16.39 2.52 1.19
C THR A 247 -15.41 1.64 1.95
N LEU A 248 -14.79 2.17 3.00
CA LEU A 248 -13.92 1.43 3.92
C LEU A 248 -14.63 0.99 5.21
N ARG A 249 -15.95 1.15 5.30
CA ARG A 249 -16.71 0.74 6.49
C ARG A 249 -16.70 -0.78 6.63
N PRO A 250 -16.32 -1.30 7.82
CA PRO A 250 -16.12 -2.74 8.03
C PRO A 250 -17.32 -3.61 7.69
N GLU A 251 -18.54 -3.12 7.93
CA GLU A 251 -19.78 -3.84 7.62
C GLU A 251 -19.90 -4.13 6.12
N PHE A 252 -19.64 -3.16 5.26
CA PHE A 252 -19.75 -3.33 3.80
C PHE A 252 -18.59 -4.16 3.21
N ILE A 253 -17.39 -4.03 3.80
CA ILE A 253 -16.27 -4.92 3.43
C ILE A 253 -16.64 -6.37 3.75
N ARG A 254 -17.18 -6.64 4.94
CA ARG A 254 -17.61 -7.98 5.34
C ARG A 254 -18.69 -8.52 4.39
N ASP A 255 -19.68 -7.71 4.05
CA ASP A 255 -20.80 -8.12 3.21
C ASP A 255 -20.41 -8.32 1.74
N ALA A 256 -19.33 -7.67 1.28
CA ALA A 256 -18.78 -7.86 -0.07
C ALA A 256 -18.21 -9.28 -0.28
N PHE A 257 -17.64 -9.91 0.76
CA PHE A 257 -17.05 -11.25 0.64
C PHE A 257 -18.06 -12.30 0.13
N PRO A 258 -19.19 -12.56 0.79
CA PRO A 258 -20.17 -13.52 0.31
C PRO A 258 -20.90 -13.03 -0.95
N ARG A 259 -21.21 -11.74 -1.05
CA ARG A 259 -21.96 -11.17 -2.16
C ARG A 259 -21.24 -11.35 -3.50
N TYR A 260 -19.92 -11.12 -3.51
CA TYR A 260 -19.11 -11.19 -4.71
C TYR A 260 -18.23 -12.44 -4.77
N ARG A 261 -18.28 -13.33 -3.77
CA ARG A 261 -17.46 -14.55 -3.67
C ARG A 261 -15.98 -14.23 -3.87
N ILE A 262 -15.46 -13.33 -3.03
CA ILE A 262 -14.09 -12.80 -3.14
C ILE A 262 -13.05 -13.90 -2.98
N THR A 263 -12.05 -13.89 -3.89
CA THR A 263 -10.94 -14.84 -3.92
C THR A 263 -9.66 -14.26 -3.30
N TYR A 264 -9.36 -13.00 -3.63
CA TYR A 264 -8.18 -12.27 -3.17
C TYR A 264 -8.55 -10.87 -2.69
N MET A 265 -7.77 -10.35 -1.75
CA MET A 265 -7.89 -8.98 -1.27
C MET A 265 -6.54 -8.50 -0.74
N SER A 266 -6.17 -7.26 -1.01
CA SER A 266 -5.04 -6.62 -0.33
C SER A 266 -5.52 -5.77 0.82
N VAL A 267 -4.80 -5.85 1.94
CA VAL A 267 -5.10 -5.11 3.16
C VAL A 267 -3.83 -4.50 3.76
N VAL A 268 -3.98 -3.36 4.39
CA VAL A 268 -2.93 -2.85 5.29
C VAL A 268 -3.07 -3.51 6.67
N PRO A 269 -1.99 -3.60 7.46
CA PRO A 269 -2.01 -4.29 8.76
C PRO A 269 -3.11 -3.82 9.70
N MET A 270 -3.46 -2.53 9.70
CA MET A 270 -4.55 -1.98 10.50
C MET A 270 -5.92 -2.59 10.14
N VAL A 271 -6.20 -2.76 8.84
CA VAL A 271 -7.45 -3.40 8.38
C VAL A 271 -7.47 -4.87 8.78
N LEU A 272 -6.33 -5.57 8.66
CA LEU A 272 -6.21 -6.97 9.10
C LEU A 272 -6.49 -7.11 10.61
N LYS A 273 -5.91 -6.23 11.43
CA LYS A 273 -6.12 -6.21 12.90
C LYS A 273 -7.58 -5.93 13.27
N ASN A 274 -8.27 -5.06 12.54
CA ASN A 274 -9.71 -4.81 12.72
C ASN A 274 -10.56 -6.04 12.37
N LEU A 275 -10.21 -6.76 11.30
CA LEU A 275 -10.86 -8.03 10.94
C LEU A 275 -10.62 -9.09 12.02
N GLU A 276 -9.40 -9.22 12.55
CA GLU A 276 -9.09 -10.10 13.68
C GLU A 276 -9.94 -9.78 14.90
N LYS A 277 -9.99 -8.49 15.30
CA LYS A 277 -10.81 -8.05 16.42
C LYS A 277 -12.29 -8.47 16.26
N GLY A 278 -12.87 -8.18 15.08
CA GLY A 278 -14.25 -8.57 14.79
C GLY A 278 -14.51 -10.09 14.88
N LEU A 279 -13.54 -10.91 14.44
CA LEU A 279 -13.63 -12.38 14.58
C LEU A 279 -13.51 -12.81 16.03
N ARG A 280 -12.57 -12.25 16.80
CA ARG A 280 -12.40 -12.57 18.23
C ARG A 280 -13.64 -12.21 19.05
N ASP A 281 -14.26 -11.05 18.79
CA ASP A 281 -15.49 -10.62 19.42
C ASP A 281 -16.64 -11.59 19.11
N ARG A 282 -16.77 -12.04 17.86
CA ARG A 282 -17.75 -13.05 17.44
C ARG A 282 -17.48 -14.40 18.12
N PHE A 283 -16.22 -14.83 18.21
CA PHE A 283 -15.87 -16.07 18.94
C PHE A 283 -16.18 -15.94 20.43
N GLY A 284 -15.96 -14.75 21.02
CA GLY A 284 -16.29 -14.43 22.40
C GLY A 284 -17.78 -14.53 22.72
N SER A 285 -18.66 -14.23 21.75
CA SER A 285 -20.13 -14.30 21.91
C SER A 285 -20.71 -15.72 21.78
N LEU A 286 -19.90 -16.71 21.38
CA LEU A 286 -20.35 -18.09 21.28
C LEU A 286 -20.56 -18.71 22.67
N SER A 287 -21.51 -19.69 22.76
CA SER A 287 -21.67 -20.50 23.99
C SER A 287 -20.37 -21.23 24.34
N PRO A 288 -20.12 -21.53 25.63
CA PRO A 288 -18.88 -22.20 26.07
C PRO A 288 -18.55 -23.48 25.30
N HIS A 289 -19.54 -24.33 25.02
CA HIS A 289 -19.37 -25.57 24.26
C HIS A 289 -18.95 -25.31 22.81
N ARG A 290 -19.62 -24.38 22.13
CA ARG A 290 -19.26 -24.02 20.75
C ARG A 290 -17.87 -23.37 20.67
N ARG A 291 -17.52 -22.55 21.66
CA ARG A 291 -16.19 -21.94 21.76
C ARG A 291 -15.12 -23.01 21.99
N PHE A 292 -15.36 -23.99 22.85
CA PHE A 292 -14.45 -25.11 23.08
C PHE A 292 -14.27 -25.93 21.78
N LEU A 293 -15.35 -26.33 21.12
CA LEU A 293 -15.30 -27.07 19.85
C LEU A 293 -14.52 -26.30 18.79
N LEU A 294 -14.80 -25.00 18.64
CA LEU A 294 -14.08 -24.13 17.69
C LEU A 294 -12.58 -24.11 17.98
N ARG A 295 -12.17 -23.97 19.24
CA ARG A 295 -10.74 -24.02 19.62
C ARG A 295 -10.09 -25.34 19.24
N CYS A 296 -10.77 -26.46 19.46
CA CYS A 296 -10.30 -27.81 19.07
C CYS A 296 -10.12 -27.91 17.54
N LEU A 297 -11.11 -27.41 16.77
CA LEU A 297 -11.04 -27.42 15.29
C LEU A 297 -9.91 -26.50 14.76
N ILE A 298 -9.73 -25.32 15.34
CA ILE A 298 -8.60 -24.43 15.00
C ILE A 298 -7.27 -25.12 15.33
N GLY A 299 -7.15 -25.75 16.52
CA GLY A 299 -5.96 -26.49 16.91
C GLY A 299 -5.65 -27.64 15.95
N LEU A 300 -6.66 -28.39 15.53
CA LEU A 300 -6.52 -29.47 14.55
C LEU A 300 -6.08 -28.92 13.18
N ASN A 301 -6.74 -27.87 12.70
CA ASN A 301 -6.37 -27.22 11.45
C ASN A 301 -4.91 -26.75 11.47
N ARG A 302 -4.48 -26.08 12.54
CA ARG A 302 -3.11 -25.61 12.73
C ARG A 302 -2.08 -26.74 12.64
N VAL A 303 -2.34 -27.89 13.26
CA VAL A 303 -1.45 -29.05 13.20
C VAL A 303 -1.36 -29.61 11.78
N LEU A 304 -2.52 -29.78 11.13
CA LEU A 304 -2.60 -30.39 9.80
C LEU A 304 -2.10 -29.49 8.68
N THR A 305 -2.12 -28.16 8.86
CA THR A 305 -1.69 -27.19 7.85
C THR A 305 -0.36 -26.51 8.19
N ARG A 306 0.34 -26.96 9.24
CA ARG A 306 1.56 -26.35 9.78
C ARG A 306 2.62 -26.03 8.73
N HIS A 307 2.82 -26.92 7.75
CA HIS A 307 3.88 -26.80 6.76
C HIS A 307 3.43 -26.20 5.42
N ARG A 308 2.14 -26.36 5.12
CA ARG A 308 1.53 -25.85 3.87
C ARG A 308 0.04 -25.58 4.08
N PRO A 309 -0.49 -24.47 3.57
CA PRO A 309 -1.93 -24.24 3.65
C PRO A 309 -2.66 -25.31 2.83
N ASN A 310 -3.80 -25.79 3.39
CA ASN A 310 -4.70 -26.69 2.70
C ASN A 310 -6.13 -26.14 2.79
N LEU A 311 -6.49 -25.31 1.81
CA LEU A 311 -7.77 -24.62 1.78
C LEU A 311 -8.97 -25.58 1.79
N LYS A 312 -8.89 -26.73 1.12
CA LYS A 312 -10.00 -27.72 1.10
C LYS A 312 -10.26 -28.26 2.49
N LEU A 313 -9.20 -28.65 3.20
CA LEU A 313 -9.29 -29.16 4.56
C LEU A 313 -9.78 -28.07 5.52
N SER A 314 -9.23 -26.88 5.44
CA SER A 314 -9.61 -25.76 6.31
C SER A 314 -11.07 -25.34 6.11
N ARG A 315 -11.55 -25.31 4.86
CA ARG A 315 -12.97 -25.05 4.54
C ARG A 315 -13.91 -26.13 5.07
N LEU A 316 -13.45 -27.38 5.17
CA LEU A 316 -14.22 -28.47 5.77
C LEU A 316 -14.28 -28.33 7.30
N LEU A 317 -13.15 -28.14 7.95
CA LEU A 317 -13.05 -28.06 9.42
C LEU A 317 -13.65 -26.78 10.00
N LEU A 318 -13.46 -25.65 9.31
CA LEU A 318 -13.83 -24.31 9.77
C LEU A 318 -14.87 -23.65 8.84
N LYS A 319 -15.84 -24.45 8.40
CA LYS A 319 -16.84 -24.10 7.40
C LYS A 319 -17.52 -22.75 7.68
N ASP A 320 -17.97 -22.52 8.90
CA ASP A 320 -18.71 -21.29 9.25
C ASP A 320 -17.83 -20.03 9.14
N ILE A 321 -16.54 -20.17 9.43
CA ILE A 321 -15.57 -19.06 9.27
C ILE A 321 -15.37 -18.78 7.79
N HIS A 322 -15.07 -19.82 7.00
CA HIS A 322 -14.85 -19.63 5.56
C HIS A 322 -16.11 -19.12 4.83
N GLN A 323 -17.31 -19.54 5.25
CA GLN A 323 -18.56 -19.02 4.70
C GLN A 323 -18.77 -17.54 5.01
N ALA A 324 -18.34 -17.05 6.19
CA ALA A 324 -18.38 -15.62 6.50
C ALA A 324 -17.49 -14.78 5.56
N PHE A 325 -16.47 -15.40 4.97
CA PHE A 325 -15.63 -14.83 3.90
C PHE A 325 -16.06 -15.28 2.48
N GLY A 326 -17.33 -15.67 2.31
CA GLY A 326 -17.90 -16.04 1.01
C GLY A 326 -17.50 -17.42 0.48
N GLY A 327 -16.76 -18.21 1.26
CA GLY A 327 -16.35 -19.57 0.92
C GLY A 327 -15.24 -19.71 -0.12
N GLU A 328 -14.90 -18.62 -0.82
CA GLU A 328 -13.93 -18.64 -1.93
C GLU A 328 -12.60 -17.94 -1.62
N LEU A 329 -12.49 -17.26 -0.47
CA LEU A 329 -11.26 -16.56 -0.11
C LEU A 329 -10.05 -17.51 -0.09
N CYS A 330 -9.05 -17.22 -0.92
CA CYS A 330 -7.82 -17.99 -1.04
C CYS A 330 -6.67 -17.34 -0.30
N CYS A 331 -6.50 -16.01 -0.42
CA CYS A 331 -5.37 -15.33 0.21
C CYS A 331 -5.71 -13.85 0.48
N LEU A 332 -5.20 -13.35 1.60
CA LEU A 332 -5.07 -11.93 1.90
C LEU A 332 -3.62 -11.50 1.66
N PHE A 333 -3.41 -10.48 0.83
CA PHE A 333 -2.09 -9.88 0.66
C PHE A 333 -1.93 -8.75 1.68
N VAL A 334 -0.84 -8.77 2.43
CA VAL A 334 -0.57 -7.77 3.48
C VAL A 334 0.74 -7.06 3.18
N GLY A 335 0.71 -5.74 3.20
CA GLY A 335 1.90 -4.95 2.94
C GLY A 335 1.72 -3.47 3.28
N GLY A 336 2.73 -2.67 2.94
CA GLY A 336 2.71 -1.23 3.13
C GLY A 336 3.14 -0.75 4.52
N ALA A 337 3.04 -1.58 5.56
CA ALA A 337 3.51 -1.31 6.92
C ALA A 337 3.89 -2.61 7.63
N PHE A 338 4.45 -2.51 8.83
CA PHE A 338 4.73 -3.69 9.67
C PHE A 338 3.43 -4.40 10.04
N ALA A 339 3.40 -5.71 9.84
CA ALA A 339 2.30 -6.58 10.22
C ALA A 339 2.71 -7.46 11.41
N GLU A 340 1.89 -7.45 12.46
CA GLU A 340 2.15 -8.21 13.68
C GLU A 340 2.15 -9.71 13.40
N PRO A 341 3.23 -10.46 13.73
CA PRO A 341 3.31 -11.90 13.48
C PRO A 341 2.16 -12.70 14.12
N ALA A 342 1.68 -12.27 15.29
CA ALA A 342 0.57 -12.92 15.98
C ALA A 342 -0.76 -12.79 15.19
N THR A 343 -1.01 -11.63 14.60
CA THR A 343 -2.19 -11.41 13.73
C THR A 343 -2.10 -12.25 12.45
N LEU A 344 -0.93 -12.30 11.81
CA LEU A 344 -0.71 -13.14 10.62
C LEU A 344 -0.93 -14.63 10.95
N GLN A 345 -0.39 -15.09 12.09
CA GLN A 345 -0.55 -16.46 12.55
C GLN A 345 -2.02 -16.78 12.89
N PHE A 346 -2.75 -15.82 13.47
CA PHE A 346 -4.17 -16.00 13.78
C PHE A 346 -4.98 -16.34 12.52
N PHE A 347 -4.82 -15.60 11.43
CA PHE A 347 -5.53 -15.89 10.17
C PHE A 347 -5.06 -17.21 9.55
N TYR A 348 -3.78 -17.50 9.59
CA TYR A 348 -3.24 -18.76 9.08
C TYR A 348 -3.82 -19.96 9.86
N ASP A 349 -3.94 -19.87 11.18
CA ASP A 349 -4.56 -20.91 12.03
C ASP A 349 -6.06 -21.12 11.71
N LEU A 350 -6.74 -20.09 11.21
CA LEU A 350 -8.11 -20.19 10.68
C LEU A 350 -8.18 -20.78 9.26
N GLY A 351 -7.03 -21.11 8.67
CA GLY A 351 -6.96 -21.62 7.31
C GLY A 351 -7.13 -20.56 6.23
N ILE A 352 -7.05 -19.26 6.60
CA ILE A 352 -7.02 -18.13 5.68
C ILE A 352 -5.56 -17.79 5.43
N ALA A 353 -5.09 -18.06 4.20
CA ALA A 353 -3.72 -17.74 3.82
C ALA A 353 -3.49 -16.23 3.86
N VAL A 354 -2.36 -15.82 4.43
CA VAL A 354 -1.94 -14.42 4.50
C VAL A 354 -0.54 -14.31 3.92
N ALA A 355 -0.42 -13.70 2.75
CA ALA A 355 0.85 -13.44 2.11
C ALA A 355 1.36 -12.05 2.50
N ASN A 356 2.23 -12.02 3.53
CA ASN A 356 2.91 -10.80 3.92
C ASN A 356 4.04 -10.50 2.93
N GLY A 357 4.14 -9.24 2.49
CA GLY A 357 5.12 -8.80 1.51
C GLY A 357 5.76 -7.46 1.86
N TYR A 358 6.91 -7.23 1.27
CA TYR A 358 7.67 -5.99 1.37
C TYR A 358 7.92 -5.41 -0.01
N GLY A 359 7.86 -4.10 -0.10
CA GLY A 359 8.17 -3.37 -1.30
C GLY A 359 8.12 -1.87 -1.11
N LEU A 360 8.53 -1.17 -2.15
CA LEU A 360 8.61 0.28 -2.21
C LEU A 360 8.30 0.75 -3.64
N THR A 361 7.89 2.00 -3.76
CA THR A 361 7.55 2.60 -5.06
C THR A 361 8.73 2.56 -6.03
N GLU A 362 9.93 2.80 -5.52
CA GLU A 362 11.21 2.77 -6.24
C GLU A 362 11.55 1.39 -6.84
N ALA A 363 10.93 0.30 -6.33
CA ALA A 363 11.08 -1.05 -6.85
C ALA A 363 9.83 -1.57 -7.61
N GLY A 364 8.99 -0.66 -8.07
CA GLY A 364 7.78 -0.97 -8.82
C GLY A 364 6.57 -1.35 -7.98
N THR A 365 6.69 -2.05 -6.89
CA THR A 365 5.66 -2.33 -5.88
C THR A 365 6.18 -3.33 -4.86
N ALA A 366 6.37 -4.60 -5.24
CA ALA A 366 6.75 -5.68 -4.36
C ALA A 366 8.17 -6.20 -4.70
N VAL A 367 8.96 -6.39 -3.66
CA VAL A 367 10.31 -6.96 -3.69
C VAL A 367 10.29 -8.40 -3.19
N THR A 368 9.59 -8.62 -2.07
CA THR A 368 9.40 -9.94 -1.49
C THR A 368 7.93 -10.22 -1.22
N LEU A 369 7.58 -11.49 -1.20
CA LEU A 369 6.24 -11.96 -0.83
C LEU A 369 6.35 -13.34 -0.19
N ASN A 370 5.53 -13.60 0.84
CA ASN A 370 5.49 -14.90 1.49
C ASN A 370 4.86 -15.92 0.55
N ASP A 371 5.62 -16.97 0.20
CA ASP A 371 5.16 -18.06 -0.66
C ASP A 371 4.41 -19.15 0.13
N LEU A 372 4.28 -18.99 1.45
CA LEU A 372 3.61 -19.90 2.38
C LEU A 372 4.23 -21.32 2.43
N LYS A 373 5.53 -21.45 2.07
CA LYS A 373 6.22 -22.74 1.97
C LYS A 373 7.66 -22.70 2.55
N PRO A 374 7.82 -22.73 3.88
CA PRO A 374 6.80 -22.69 4.94
C PRO A 374 6.26 -21.28 5.17
N PHE A 375 5.11 -21.19 5.81
CA PHE A 375 4.61 -19.90 6.32
C PHE A 375 5.50 -19.40 7.47
N ARG A 376 5.96 -18.16 7.34
CA ARG A 376 6.83 -17.49 8.32
C ARG A 376 6.25 -16.10 8.63
N PRO A 377 5.41 -15.99 9.68
CA PRO A 377 4.73 -14.74 10.03
C PRO A 377 5.69 -13.63 10.50
N ASP A 378 6.89 -13.99 10.94
CA ASP A 378 7.96 -13.12 11.42
C ASP A 378 8.82 -12.52 10.28
N THR A 379 8.48 -12.82 9.02
CA THR A 379 9.22 -12.36 7.85
C THR A 379 8.30 -11.70 6.83
N VAL A 380 8.90 -11.00 5.86
CA VAL A 380 8.18 -10.41 4.73
C VAL A 380 8.29 -11.27 3.45
N GLY A 381 8.61 -12.56 3.62
CA GLY A 381 8.67 -13.51 2.52
C GLY A 381 10.02 -13.58 1.84
N LYS A 382 10.02 -14.18 0.65
CA LYS A 382 11.20 -14.38 -0.19
C LYS A 382 11.21 -13.40 -1.36
N PRO A 383 12.38 -13.11 -1.95
CA PRO A 383 12.46 -12.33 -3.17
C PRO A 383 11.54 -12.88 -4.26
N LEU A 384 10.84 -12.00 -4.96
CA LEU A 384 10.00 -12.37 -6.09
C LEU A 384 10.85 -12.93 -7.25
N PRO A 385 10.30 -13.77 -8.11
CA PRO A 385 10.98 -14.21 -9.32
C PRO A 385 11.51 -13.03 -10.15
N GLY A 386 12.82 -13.05 -10.48
CA GLY A 386 13.50 -11.97 -11.19
C GLY A 386 13.98 -10.81 -10.30
N VAL A 387 13.88 -10.95 -8.99
CA VAL A 387 14.44 -10.00 -8.01
C VAL A 387 15.68 -10.60 -7.36
N GLU A 388 16.81 -9.93 -7.51
CA GLU A 388 18.01 -10.18 -6.72
C GLU A 388 18.01 -9.29 -5.49
N LEU A 389 18.26 -9.89 -4.32
CA LEU A 389 18.30 -9.19 -3.04
C LEU A 389 19.57 -9.54 -2.29
N ARG A 390 20.22 -8.54 -1.71
CA ARG A 390 21.41 -8.70 -0.87
C ARG A 390 21.29 -7.84 0.39
N ILE A 391 22.06 -8.20 1.40
CA ILE A 391 22.26 -7.41 2.61
C ILE A 391 23.63 -6.75 2.50
N LEU A 392 23.66 -5.44 2.43
CA LEU A 392 24.87 -4.64 2.30
C LEU A 392 25.41 -4.29 3.71
N ASN A 393 26.72 -4.51 3.92
CA ASN A 393 27.41 -4.22 5.18
C ASN A 393 26.69 -4.80 6.42
N PRO A 394 26.46 -6.13 6.50
CA PRO A 394 25.79 -6.74 7.64
C PRO A 394 26.64 -6.61 8.90
N ASP A 395 25.97 -6.34 10.03
CA ASP A 395 26.57 -6.38 11.37
C ASP A 395 26.75 -7.83 11.87
N ALA A 396 27.15 -7.98 13.16
CA ALA A 396 27.37 -9.29 13.78
C ALA A 396 26.09 -10.16 13.85
N ASP A 397 24.90 -9.55 13.81
CA ASP A 397 23.59 -10.21 13.81
C ASP A 397 23.08 -10.47 12.39
N GLY A 398 23.90 -10.14 11.37
CA GLY A 398 23.56 -10.28 9.95
C GLY A 398 22.61 -9.21 9.43
N VAL A 399 22.35 -8.14 10.20
CA VAL A 399 21.49 -7.03 9.81
C VAL A 399 22.28 -5.97 9.07
N GLY A 400 21.84 -5.61 7.88
CA GLY A 400 22.43 -4.57 7.05
C GLY A 400 21.39 -3.96 6.12
N GLU A 401 21.82 -3.09 5.22
CA GLU A 401 20.92 -2.45 4.27
C GLU A 401 20.44 -3.45 3.21
N VAL A 402 19.13 -3.52 3.04
CA VAL A 402 18.52 -4.32 1.98
C VAL A 402 18.75 -3.61 0.64
N VAL A 403 19.45 -4.27 -0.29
CA VAL A 403 19.66 -3.75 -1.64
C VAL A 403 19.06 -4.68 -2.68
N VAL A 404 18.49 -4.10 -3.73
CA VAL A 404 17.67 -4.82 -4.71
C VAL A 404 18.13 -4.52 -6.13
N ARG A 405 18.24 -5.56 -6.96
CA ARG A 405 18.44 -5.45 -8.40
C ARG A 405 17.35 -6.22 -9.14
N SER A 406 16.60 -5.54 -10.00
CA SER A 406 15.50 -6.13 -10.75
C SER A 406 15.11 -5.23 -11.92
N LYS A 407 14.47 -5.82 -12.92
CA LYS A 407 13.78 -5.06 -13.98
C LYS A 407 12.55 -4.29 -13.49
N THR A 408 12.14 -4.49 -12.24
CA THR A 408 11.03 -3.76 -11.61
C THR A 408 11.47 -2.45 -10.96
N VAL A 409 12.78 -2.24 -10.79
CA VAL A 409 13.34 -1.01 -10.21
C VAL A 409 13.07 0.16 -11.14
N MET A 410 12.66 1.30 -10.58
CA MET A 410 12.39 2.54 -11.30
C MET A 410 13.58 2.95 -12.19
N SER A 411 13.29 3.70 -13.23
CA SER A 411 14.33 4.27 -14.10
C SER A 411 15.15 5.31 -13.35
N HIS A 412 14.49 6.31 -12.75
CA HIS A 412 15.12 7.41 -12.01
C HIS A 412 14.08 8.19 -11.21
N TYR A 413 14.55 9.15 -10.39
CA TYR A 413 13.69 10.18 -9.81
C TYR A 413 13.53 11.35 -10.79
N LEU A 414 12.28 11.78 -10.98
CA LEU A 414 11.94 12.88 -11.88
C LEU A 414 12.68 14.17 -11.48
N ASP A 415 13.40 14.77 -12.44
CA ASP A 415 14.15 16.01 -12.28
C ASP A 415 15.16 16.02 -11.10
N ASP A 416 15.62 14.84 -10.63
CA ASP A 416 16.57 14.70 -9.53
C ASP A 416 17.64 13.61 -9.83
N PRO A 417 18.61 13.91 -10.72
CA PRO A 417 19.66 12.97 -11.09
C PRO A 417 20.62 12.66 -9.94
N GLU A 418 20.96 13.63 -9.09
CA GLU A 418 21.86 13.43 -7.95
C GLU A 418 21.27 12.38 -6.97
N LEU A 419 20.00 12.56 -6.62
CA LEU A 419 19.30 11.60 -5.77
C LEU A 419 19.17 10.22 -6.44
N THR A 420 19.04 10.19 -7.76
CA THR A 420 18.97 8.93 -8.51
C THR A 420 20.29 8.17 -8.41
N ASP A 421 21.40 8.85 -8.62
CA ASP A 421 22.76 8.29 -8.55
C ASP A 421 23.11 7.83 -7.12
N ASP A 422 22.65 8.56 -6.09
CA ASP A 422 22.79 8.16 -4.69
C ASP A 422 21.93 6.95 -4.30
N THR A 423 20.82 6.74 -5.01
CA THR A 423 19.85 5.68 -4.69
C THR A 423 20.07 4.42 -5.52
N ILE A 424 20.50 4.56 -6.77
CA ILE A 424 20.78 3.43 -7.68
C ILE A 424 22.27 3.40 -7.99
N VAL A 425 23.00 2.56 -7.27
CA VAL A 425 24.47 2.43 -7.40
C VAL A 425 24.81 1.11 -8.05
N ASP A 426 25.55 1.11 -9.16
CA ASP A 426 25.94 -0.06 -9.93
C ASP A 426 24.75 -1.00 -10.27
N GLY A 427 23.59 -0.42 -10.54
CA GLY A 427 22.34 -1.13 -10.84
C GLY A 427 21.65 -1.75 -9.62
N TRP A 428 22.12 -1.46 -8.39
CA TRP A 428 21.49 -1.85 -7.15
C TRP A 428 20.71 -0.66 -6.55
N LEU A 429 19.44 -0.87 -6.28
CA LEU A 429 18.61 0.06 -5.53
C LEU A 429 18.95 -0.06 -4.04
N LEU A 430 19.46 1.00 -3.45
CA LEU A 430 19.66 1.17 -2.02
C LEU A 430 18.31 1.55 -1.39
N THR A 431 17.68 0.60 -0.66
CA THR A 431 16.29 0.80 -0.22
C THR A 431 16.17 1.71 1.00
N GLY A 432 17.27 1.89 1.75
CA GLY A 432 17.27 2.54 3.04
C GLY A 432 16.54 1.73 4.13
N ASP A 433 16.09 0.51 3.83
CA ASP A 433 15.53 -0.43 4.81
C ASP A 433 16.63 -1.38 5.30
N LEU A 434 16.58 -1.72 6.58
CA LEU A 434 17.51 -2.65 7.22
C LEU A 434 16.82 -3.99 7.44
N GLY A 435 17.57 -5.06 7.25
CA GLY A 435 17.06 -6.41 7.43
C GLY A 435 18.15 -7.47 7.36
N ARG A 436 17.75 -8.71 7.55
CA ARG A 436 18.62 -9.88 7.39
C ARG A 436 17.93 -10.94 6.53
N LEU A 437 18.73 -11.68 5.79
CA LEU A 437 18.26 -12.78 4.97
C LEU A 437 18.48 -14.10 5.74
N GLU A 438 17.40 -14.80 6.01
CA GLU A 438 17.41 -16.10 6.68
C GLU A 438 17.95 -17.20 5.77
N ALA A 439 18.48 -18.29 6.34
CA ALA A 439 18.94 -19.45 5.57
C ALA A 439 17.85 -20.07 4.67
N SER A 440 16.60 -19.87 5.02
CA SER A 440 15.41 -20.28 4.23
C SER A 440 15.11 -19.38 3.03
N GLY A 441 15.89 -18.30 2.83
CA GLY A 441 15.68 -17.28 1.81
C GLY A 441 14.63 -16.24 2.15
N HIS A 442 14.05 -16.27 3.35
CA HIS A 442 13.10 -15.24 3.81
C HIS A 442 13.82 -13.99 4.30
N LEU A 443 13.27 -12.82 3.96
CA LEU A 443 13.73 -11.53 4.46
C LEU A 443 13.02 -11.20 5.78
N GLN A 444 13.77 -10.86 6.80
CA GLN A 444 13.28 -10.25 8.02
C GLN A 444 13.73 -8.79 8.06
N LEU A 445 12.77 -7.86 8.14
CA LEU A 445 13.06 -6.43 8.27
C LEU A 445 13.35 -6.10 9.74
N ALA A 446 14.29 -5.19 9.96
CA ALA A 446 14.65 -4.69 11.28
C ALA A 446 14.24 -3.22 11.49
N GLY A 447 14.15 -2.43 10.41
CA GLY A 447 13.75 -1.01 10.48
C GLY A 447 14.26 -0.19 9.32
N ARG A 448 14.29 1.14 9.51
CA ARG A 448 14.82 2.10 8.54
C ARG A 448 16.21 2.59 8.94
N LYS A 449 17.14 2.62 8.01
CA LYS A 449 18.53 3.11 8.22
C LYS A 449 18.56 4.50 8.86
N LYS A 450 17.74 5.42 8.41
CA LYS A 450 17.63 6.78 8.93
C LYS A 450 16.97 6.89 10.30
N ASN A 451 16.20 5.88 10.74
CA ASN A 451 15.57 5.82 12.04
C ASN A 451 16.43 5.06 13.05
N MET A 452 17.48 4.39 12.59
CA MET A 452 18.40 3.64 13.43
C MET A 452 19.07 4.57 14.45
N ILE A 453 19.05 4.16 15.69
CA ILE A 453 19.70 4.85 16.81
C ILE A 453 20.99 4.12 17.11
N VAL A 454 22.12 4.82 17.03
CA VAL A 454 23.42 4.25 17.39
C VAL A 454 23.74 4.67 18.82
N THR A 455 23.90 3.70 19.73
CA THR A 455 24.28 3.96 21.11
C THR A 455 25.75 4.42 21.22
N GLU A 456 26.13 5.05 22.33
CA GLU A 456 27.53 5.41 22.59
C GLU A 456 28.49 4.20 22.57
N GLY A 457 27.98 3.01 22.87
CA GLY A 457 28.72 1.74 22.76
C GLY A 457 28.76 1.15 21.36
N GLY A 458 28.32 1.90 20.31
CA GLY A 458 28.33 1.45 18.90
C GLY A 458 27.29 0.40 18.56
N LYS A 459 26.30 0.14 19.44
CA LYS A 459 25.22 -0.81 19.15
C LYS A 459 24.06 -0.13 18.43
N ASN A 460 23.54 -0.82 17.41
CA ASN A 460 22.40 -0.36 16.65
C ASN A 460 21.09 -0.72 17.37
N ILE A 461 20.19 0.26 17.47
CA ILE A 461 18.83 0.08 17.95
C ILE A 461 17.89 0.46 16.82
N TYR A 462 16.96 -0.43 16.52
CA TYR A 462 15.93 -0.23 15.50
C TYR A 462 14.60 0.07 16.21
N PRO A 463 14.12 1.33 16.18
CA PRO A 463 12.92 1.72 16.90
C PRO A 463 11.70 0.87 16.56
N GLU A 464 11.55 0.51 15.29
CA GLU A 464 10.43 -0.29 14.79
C GLU A 464 10.43 -1.72 15.37
N ASP A 465 11.62 -2.33 15.49
CA ASP A 465 11.79 -3.65 16.12
C ASP A 465 11.54 -3.58 17.64
N LEU A 466 11.96 -2.49 18.25
CA LEU A 466 11.74 -2.26 19.67
C LEU A 466 10.24 -1.99 19.97
N GLU A 467 9.55 -1.28 19.11
CA GLU A 467 8.10 -1.02 19.20
C GLU A 467 7.30 -2.32 19.22
N ALA A 468 7.72 -3.33 18.46
CA ALA A 468 7.09 -4.64 18.46
C ALA A 468 7.10 -5.32 19.84
N ALA A 469 8.09 -5.05 20.68
CA ALA A 469 8.16 -5.59 22.04
C ALA A 469 7.12 -4.97 22.99
N PHE A 470 6.58 -3.82 22.65
CA PHE A 470 5.58 -3.09 23.43
C PHE A 470 4.16 -3.19 22.85
N GLU A 471 3.95 -3.95 21.78
CA GLU A 471 2.62 -4.15 21.21
C GLU A 471 1.63 -4.77 22.20
N GLY A 472 0.36 -4.36 22.10
CA GLY A 472 -0.71 -4.84 23.00
C GLY A 472 -0.78 -4.10 24.34
N ILE A 473 0.07 -3.12 24.59
CA ILE A 473 -0.13 -2.16 25.68
C ILE A 473 -1.41 -1.36 25.37
N PRO A 474 -2.26 -1.07 26.38
CA PRO A 474 -3.52 -0.37 26.18
C PRO A 474 -3.30 1.11 25.85
N ALA A 475 -2.73 1.38 24.69
CA ALA A 475 -2.55 2.69 24.08
C ALA A 475 -3.11 2.64 22.66
N LYS A 476 -3.64 3.78 22.18
CA LYS A 476 -4.16 3.87 20.79
C LYS A 476 -3.04 3.61 19.79
N GLU A 477 -1.90 4.24 20.03
CA GLU A 477 -0.68 4.07 19.26
C GLU A 477 0.54 4.64 20.01
N PHE A 478 1.74 4.25 19.59
CA PHE A 478 2.98 4.75 20.18
C PHE A 478 4.13 4.75 19.17
N CYS A 479 5.20 5.46 19.53
CA CYS A 479 6.39 5.60 18.70
C CYS A 479 7.63 5.80 19.60
N ILE A 480 8.74 5.12 19.30
CA ILE A 480 9.99 5.23 20.07
C ILE A 480 10.96 6.17 19.39
N PHE A 481 11.56 7.05 20.16
CA PHE A 481 12.57 8.00 19.72
C PHE A 481 13.81 7.96 20.62
N ALA A 482 14.96 8.33 20.07
CA ALA A 482 16.09 8.78 20.85
C ALA A 482 15.76 10.13 21.48
N ALA A 483 16.04 10.31 22.76
CA ALA A 483 15.80 11.58 23.43
C ALA A 483 16.61 12.73 22.81
N ASN A 484 17.83 12.45 22.34
CA ASN A 484 18.67 13.42 21.63
C ASN A 484 18.06 13.82 20.27
N TYR A 485 17.31 12.95 19.63
CA TYR A 485 16.57 13.28 18.40
C TYR A 485 15.36 14.19 18.69
N LEU A 486 14.68 13.99 19.81
CA LEU A 486 13.58 14.88 20.23
C LEU A 486 14.11 16.23 20.71
N TRP A 487 15.20 16.27 21.47
CA TRP A 487 15.76 17.50 22.05
C TRP A 487 17.28 17.60 21.84
N PRO A 488 17.75 18.01 20.65
CA PRO A 488 19.17 17.97 20.26
C PRO A 488 20.11 18.88 21.06
N GLN A 489 19.58 19.88 21.78
CA GLN A 489 20.40 20.92 22.42
C GLN A 489 20.93 20.56 23.80
N ARG A 490 20.63 19.39 24.34
CA ARG A 490 21.10 18.97 25.67
C ARG A 490 22.00 17.76 25.53
N ALA A 491 23.30 17.96 25.75
CA ALA A 491 24.26 16.86 25.87
C ALA A 491 23.83 15.94 27.00
N LEU A 492 23.39 14.73 26.65
CA LEU A 492 23.03 13.68 27.59
C LEU A 492 24.19 12.73 27.74
N ARG A 493 24.42 12.26 28.95
CA ARG A 493 25.29 11.08 29.17
C ARG A 493 24.47 9.86 28.74
N GLY A 494 24.85 9.27 27.61
CA GLY A 494 24.20 8.08 27.03
C GLY A 494 22.94 8.37 26.19
N GLU A 495 22.70 7.50 25.22
CA GLU A 495 21.50 7.53 24.41
C GLU A 495 20.30 7.03 25.22
N GLN A 496 19.32 7.91 25.46
CA GLN A 496 18.09 7.57 26.16
C GLN A 496 16.95 7.39 25.18
N LEU A 497 16.23 6.29 25.32
CA LEU A 497 15.06 5.98 24.51
C LEU A 497 13.79 6.47 25.20
N VAL A 498 12.92 7.15 24.46
CA VAL A 498 11.65 7.67 24.96
C VAL A 498 10.51 7.11 24.13
N LEU A 499 9.51 6.54 24.80
CA LEU A 499 8.28 6.08 24.17
C LEU A 499 7.25 7.21 24.18
N VAL A 500 6.75 7.58 23.02
CA VAL A 500 5.68 8.58 22.85
C VAL A 500 4.35 7.85 22.72
N PHE A 501 3.44 8.06 23.65
CA PHE A 501 2.08 7.50 23.60
C PHE A 501 1.07 8.51 23.07
N HIS A 502 0.22 8.08 22.15
CA HIS A 502 -0.99 8.82 21.82
C HIS A 502 -2.08 8.55 22.85
N THR A 503 -2.62 9.62 23.43
CA THR A 503 -3.74 9.58 24.37
C THR A 503 -4.86 10.51 23.89
N GLU A 504 -6.10 10.15 24.16
CA GLU A 504 -7.22 11.10 23.95
C GLU A 504 -7.09 12.30 24.90
N PRO A 505 -7.45 13.51 24.48
CA PRO A 505 -7.38 14.70 25.31
C PRO A 505 -8.09 14.50 26.65
N GLY A 506 -7.37 14.74 27.76
CA GLY A 506 -7.90 14.58 29.12
C GLY A 506 -8.02 13.13 29.61
N GLN A 507 -7.62 12.14 28.84
CA GLN A 507 -7.62 10.75 29.25
C GLN A 507 -6.40 10.47 30.17
N LYS A 508 -6.67 10.14 31.43
CA LYS A 508 -5.62 9.62 32.30
C LYS A 508 -5.19 8.23 31.86
N VAL A 509 -3.89 8.06 31.65
CA VAL A 509 -3.32 6.72 31.38
C VAL A 509 -3.58 5.84 32.61
N SER A 510 -4.13 4.66 32.38
CA SER A 510 -4.35 3.69 33.46
C SER A 510 -3.03 3.41 34.18
N ALA A 511 -3.05 3.31 35.51
CA ALA A 511 -1.88 2.97 36.30
C ALA A 511 -1.23 1.61 35.89
N ALA A 512 -2.00 0.74 35.27
CA ALA A 512 -1.52 -0.53 34.71
C ALA A 512 -0.54 -0.35 33.52
N VAL A 513 -0.61 0.77 32.79
CA VAL A 513 0.26 1.00 31.60
C VAL A 513 1.73 1.18 32.00
N PRO A 514 2.10 2.05 32.93
CA PRO A 514 3.48 2.16 33.41
C PRO A 514 4.03 0.86 34.00
N GLU A 515 3.21 0.11 34.73
CA GLU A 515 3.61 -1.18 35.31
C GLU A 515 3.91 -2.22 34.24
N GLU A 516 3.05 -2.33 33.22
CA GLU A 516 3.26 -3.24 32.10
C GLU A 516 4.44 -2.82 31.24
N LEU A 517 4.63 -1.52 31.01
CA LEU A 517 5.81 -0.98 30.35
C LEU A 517 7.09 -1.39 31.09
N ALA A 518 7.14 -1.15 32.40
CA ALA A 518 8.30 -1.49 33.21
C ALA A 518 8.56 -3.01 33.23
N ALA A 519 7.50 -3.84 33.25
CA ALA A 519 7.64 -5.29 33.21
C ALA A 519 8.22 -5.79 31.88
N ARG A 520 7.77 -5.23 30.75
CA ARG A 520 8.31 -5.58 29.42
C ARG A 520 9.70 -5.01 29.22
N ASN A 521 9.94 -3.79 29.66
CA ASN A 521 11.24 -3.12 29.60
C ASN A 521 12.34 -3.92 30.31
N ARG A 522 12.05 -4.52 31.47
CA ARG A 522 12.99 -5.40 32.19
C ARG A 522 13.40 -6.65 31.43
N ARG A 523 12.62 -7.10 30.46
CA ARG A 523 12.94 -8.27 29.62
C ARG A 523 13.85 -7.93 28.44
N LEU A 524 14.05 -6.64 28.18
CA LEU A 524 14.92 -6.18 27.10
C LEU A 524 16.38 -6.11 27.59
N PRO A 525 17.35 -6.32 26.67
CA PRO A 525 18.75 -6.02 26.93
C PRO A 525 18.92 -4.56 27.39
N ASP A 526 19.88 -4.31 28.30
CA ASP A 526 20.05 -2.98 28.91
C ASP A 526 20.12 -1.83 27.91
N PHE A 527 20.83 -2.01 26.80
CA PHE A 527 20.99 -1.01 25.76
C PHE A 527 19.73 -0.75 24.94
N LYS A 528 18.71 -1.61 25.02
CA LYS A 528 17.40 -1.47 24.36
C LYS A 528 16.31 -0.98 25.30
N ARG A 529 16.61 -0.77 26.59
CA ARG A 529 15.60 -0.33 27.55
C ARG A 529 15.20 1.12 27.31
N ILE A 530 13.90 1.37 27.35
CA ILE A 530 13.37 2.74 27.35
C ILE A 530 13.59 3.38 28.72
N SER A 531 14.02 4.65 28.71
CA SER A 531 14.32 5.43 29.92
C SER A 531 13.07 6.10 30.49
N GLY A 532 12.05 6.31 29.65
CA GLY A 532 10.82 6.96 30.06
C GLY A 532 9.82 7.04 28.92
N TYR A 533 8.66 7.59 29.23
CA TYR A 533 7.60 7.80 28.25
C TYR A 533 7.04 9.22 28.33
N LEU A 534 6.43 9.67 27.24
CA LEU A 534 5.68 10.93 27.20
C LEU A 534 4.30 10.71 26.61
N LEU A 535 3.35 11.54 27.03
CA LEU A 535 1.96 11.53 26.56
C LEU A 535 1.77 12.62 25.50
N TRP A 536 1.12 12.25 24.42
CA TRP A 536 0.82 13.13 23.29
C TRP A 536 -0.67 13.06 22.95
N GLU A 537 -1.34 14.19 23.01
CA GLU A 537 -2.81 14.27 22.90
C GLU A 537 -3.31 14.48 21.46
N GLU A 538 -2.42 14.79 20.52
CA GLU A 538 -2.79 15.00 19.13
C GLU A 538 -2.56 13.72 18.31
N ASP A 539 -3.33 13.57 17.23
CA ASP A 539 -3.11 12.48 16.29
C ASP A 539 -1.68 12.52 15.71
N PHE A 540 -1.07 11.35 15.57
CA PHE A 540 0.24 11.27 14.95
C PHE A 540 0.17 11.66 13.48
N PRO A 541 1.05 12.57 12.99
CA PRO A 541 1.10 12.95 11.60
C PRO A 541 1.43 11.74 10.73
N ARG A 542 0.62 11.52 9.66
CA ARG A 542 0.72 10.34 8.82
C ARG A 542 0.92 10.68 7.36
N THR A 543 1.52 9.74 6.65
CA THR A 543 1.47 9.71 5.20
C THR A 543 0.08 9.26 4.74
N ALA A 544 -0.23 9.44 3.47
CA ALA A 544 -1.46 8.92 2.86
C ALA A 544 -1.57 7.39 2.97
N SER A 545 -0.43 6.67 3.01
CA SER A 545 -0.36 5.23 3.30
C SER A 545 -0.40 4.89 4.79
N MET A 546 -0.82 5.83 5.65
CA MET A 546 -1.00 5.67 7.10
C MET A 546 0.29 5.46 7.91
N LYS A 547 1.48 5.65 7.33
CA LYS A 547 2.75 5.60 8.06
C LYS A 547 2.98 6.86 8.89
N ILE A 548 3.50 6.72 10.11
CA ILE A 548 3.82 7.86 10.99
C ILE A 548 4.96 8.67 10.37
N LYS A 549 4.75 9.99 10.22
CA LYS A 549 5.78 10.95 9.84
C LYS A 549 6.61 11.34 11.07
N ARG A 550 7.57 10.47 11.46
CA ARG A 550 8.37 10.61 12.71
C ARG A 550 9.07 11.96 12.83
N ASN A 551 9.61 12.49 11.75
CA ASN A 551 10.28 13.79 11.72
C ASN A 551 9.33 14.95 12.06
N ILE A 552 8.10 14.92 11.52
CA ILE A 552 7.09 15.93 11.81
C ILE A 552 6.58 15.79 13.24
N LEU A 553 6.35 14.56 13.73
CA LEU A 553 5.96 14.31 15.12
C LEU A 553 7.03 14.81 16.08
N ALA A 554 8.30 14.52 15.83
CA ALA A 554 9.41 15.00 16.65
C ALA A 554 9.51 16.54 16.65
N GLU A 555 9.26 17.19 15.52
CA GLU A 555 9.23 18.66 15.42
C GLU A 555 8.08 19.27 16.23
N GLN A 556 6.89 18.66 16.15
CA GLN A 556 5.73 19.08 16.94
C GLN A 556 5.98 18.93 18.44
N ILE A 557 6.56 17.78 18.85
CA ILE A 557 6.93 17.54 20.26
C ILE A 557 7.93 18.60 20.75
N ARG A 558 9.00 18.88 19.97
CA ARG A 558 10.00 19.91 20.32
C ARG A 558 9.40 21.30 20.52
N LYS A 559 8.41 21.65 19.69
CA LYS A 559 7.75 22.98 19.75
C LYS A 559 6.83 23.12 20.96
N LYS A 560 6.22 22.04 21.43
CA LYS A 560 5.15 22.07 22.43
C LYS A 560 5.58 21.62 23.83
N LEU A 561 6.57 20.76 23.92
CA LEU A 561 6.95 20.10 25.18
C LEU A 561 8.43 20.30 25.51
N ASP A 562 8.68 20.67 26.78
CA ASP A 562 10.03 20.63 27.35
C ASP A 562 10.29 19.24 27.94
N ARG A 563 11.50 18.71 27.73
CA ARG A 563 11.90 17.38 28.19
C ARG A 563 11.74 17.18 29.71
N SER A 564 12.10 18.19 30.49
CA SER A 564 12.13 18.07 31.95
C SER A 564 10.72 17.93 32.55
N THR A 565 9.71 18.37 31.85
CA THR A 565 8.30 18.34 32.31
C THR A 565 7.46 17.28 31.62
N ALA A 566 7.88 16.79 30.45
CA ALA A 566 7.06 15.93 29.60
C ALA A 566 7.42 14.43 29.74
N VAL A 567 8.65 14.08 30.12
CA VAL A 567 9.09 12.67 30.20
C VAL A 567 8.86 12.12 31.59
N HIS A 568 7.98 11.13 31.66
CA HIS A 568 7.79 10.30 32.86
C HIS A 568 8.86 9.21 32.89
N GLN A 569 9.62 9.12 33.97
CA GLN A 569 10.64 8.09 34.15
C GLN A 569 10.01 6.70 34.36
N LEU A 570 10.65 5.63 33.82
CA LEU A 570 10.22 4.24 33.97
C LEU A 570 11.05 3.52 35.07
#